data_4d8dd405eea43ae94eebaaca6d47ab48
#
_entry.id   4d8dd405eea43ae94eebaaca6d47ab48
#
_cell.length_a   1.000
_cell.length_b   1.000
_cell.length_c   1.000
_cell.angle_alpha   90.00
_cell.angle_beta   90.00
_cell.angle_gamma   90.00
#
_symmetry.space_group_name_H-M   'P 1'
#
loop_
_entity.id
_entity.type
_entity.pdbx_description
1 polymer ?
#
loop_
_entity_poly.entity_id
_entity_poly.type
_entity_poly.pdbx_seq_one_letter_code
_entity_poly.pdbx_strand_id
1 'polypeptide(L)'
;MIAMAGPQPTWQRGDLLARFVIPGEPAAKGNSREIVKIGGAARLRKGDKALAFEALAGQHVTKRAEPYEGDVAVYVRVFYASRRPDLDASLVYDALQTRRVKVGSGFILEPRLIANDRQVRLKIEEGFVDKDRPRVEVAVYKATQKLVGGPA
;
A
#
# COMPACT_ATOMS: atom_id res chain seq x y z
N MET A 1 -9.75 7.87 29.81
CA MET A 1 -10.47 7.54 28.57
C MET A 1 -11.64 8.51 28.40
N ILE A 2 -11.74 9.08 27.22
CA ILE A 2 -12.86 9.97 26.90
C ILE A 2 -14.02 9.11 26.40
N ALA A 3 -15.17 9.21 27.08
CA ALA A 3 -16.37 8.56 26.59
C ALA A 3 -16.92 9.34 25.41
N MET A 4 -17.18 8.64 24.32
CA MET A 4 -17.79 9.24 23.13
C MET A 4 -19.30 9.10 23.22
N ALA A 5 -19.98 10.23 23.08
CA ALA A 5 -21.44 10.29 23.09
C ALA A 5 -21.97 10.26 21.65
N GLY A 6 -23.07 9.56 21.45
CA GLY A 6 -23.76 9.51 20.16
C GLY A 6 -23.15 8.55 19.14
N PRO A 7 -23.68 8.57 17.92
CA PRO A 7 -23.20 7.70 16.84
C PRO A 7 -21.76 8.01 16.47
N GLN A 8 -20.99 6.97 16.21
CA GLN A 8 -19.59 7.09 15.77
C GLN A 8 -19.43 6.52 14.38
N PRO A 9 -18.65 7.19 13.50
CA PRO A 9 -18.36 6.64 12.19
C PRO A 9 -17.40 5.45 12.29
N THR A 10 -17.60 4.48 11.44
CA THR A 10 -16.68 3.38 11.25
C THR A 10 -16.63 3.02 9.78
N TRP A 11 -15.52 2.43 9.35
CA TRP A 11 -15.37 1.92 8.00
C TRP A 11 -15.79 0.46 7.98
N GLN A 12 -16.61 0.13 7.01
CA GLN A 12 -17.06 -1.24 6.78
C GLN A 12 -16.55 -1.70 5.42
N ARG A 13 -15.90 -2.87 5.39
CA ARG A 13 -15.49 -3.46 4.13
C ARG A 13 -16.70 -4.07 3.42
N GLY A 14 -16.73 -3.89 2.10
CA GLY A 14 -17.73 -4.48 1.22
C GLY A 14 -17.11 -5.56 0.35
N ASP A 15 -17.43 -5.53 -0.93
CA ASP A 15 -16.99 -6.54 -1.89
C ASP A 15 -15.48 -6.54 -2.08
N LEU A 16 -14.92 -7.73 -2.28
CA LEU A 16 -13.51 -7.90 -2.62
C LEU A 16 -13.24 -7.36 -4.02
N LEU A 17 -12.29 -6.44 -4.14
CA LEU A 17 -11.82 -5.92 -5.42
C LEU A 17 -10.66 -6.74 -5.98
N ALA A 18 -9.73 -7.13 -5.12
CA ALA A 18 -8.55 -7.88 -5.55
C ALA A 18 -7.87 -8.55 -4.35
N ARG A 19 -7.22 -9.66 -4.64
CA ARG A 19 -6.35 -10.37 -3.70
C ARG A 19 -5.13 -10.84 -4.47
N PHE A 20 -3.94 -10.58 -3.93
CA PHE A 20 -2.69 -10.98 -4.58
C PHE A 20 -1.58 -11.14 -3.55
N VAL A 21 -0.48 -11.77 -3.97
CA VAL A 21 0.71 -11.99 -3.15
C VAL A 21 1.90 -11.41 -3.88
N ILE A 22 2.71 -10.61 -3.15
CA ILE A 22 3.98 -10.10 -3.64
C ILE A 22 5.07 -10.93 -2.94
N PRO A 23 5.90 -11.68 -3.67
CA PRO A 23 7.00 -12.41 -3.03
C PRO A 23 8.07 -11.44 -2.55
N GLY A 24 8.66 -11.74 -1.39
CA GLY A 24 9.72 -10.93 -0.79
C GLY A 24 9.21 -9.96 0.27
N GLU A 25 10.14 -9.20 0.85
CA GLU A 25 9.89 -8.24 1.92
C GLU A 25 9.89 -6.81 1.38
N PRO A 26 8.97 -5.94 1.85
CA PRO A 26 9.07 -4.52 1.52
C PRO A 26 10.21 -3.88 2.31
N ALA A 27 10.88 -2.91 1.69
CA ALA A 27 11.84 -2.07 2.42
C ALA A 27 11.09 -1.20 3.41
N ALA A 28 11.67 -0.99 4.60
CA ALA A 28 11.12 -0.07 5.57
C ALA A 28 11.20 1.37 5.04
N LYS A 29 10.24 2.20 5.40
CA LYS A 29 10.17 3.59 4.95
C LYS A 29 11.45 4.37 5.27
N GLY A 30 12.03 4.15 6.46
CA GLY A 30 13.29 4.78 6.84
C GLY A 30 14.48 4.35 5.98
N ASN A 31 14.43 3.16 5.37
CA ASN A 31 15.48 2.62 4.51
C ASN A 31 15.10 2.65 3.03
N SER A 32 13.96 3.25 2.69
CA SER A 32 13.47 3.29 1.32
C SER A 32 14.05 4.43 0.49
N ARG A 33 14.85 5.30 1.11
CA ARG A 33 15.44 6.45 0.44
C ARG A 33 16.92 6.56 0.75
N GLU A 34 17.68 7.07 -0.20
CA GLU A 34 19.11 7.33 -0.05
C GLU A 34 19.46 8.68 -0.67
N ILE A 35 20.56 9.28 -0.16
CA ILE A 35 21.08 10.53 -0.69
C ILE A 35 22.11 10.20 -1.78
N VAL A 36 21.91 10.76 -2.97
CA VAL A 36 22.85 10.63 -4.10
C VAL A 36 23.22 12.02 -4.61
N LYS A 37 24.41 12.14 -5.21
CA LYS A 37 24.82 13.37 -5.89
C LYS A 37 24.48 13.28 -7.38
N ILE A 38 23.70 14.25 -7.85
CA ILE A 38 23.33 14.37 -9.25
C ILE A 38 23.68 15.81 -9.68
N GLY A 39 24.61 15.95 -10.64
CA GLY A 39 25.05 17.27 -11.11
C GLY A 39 25.67 18.14 -10.03
N GLY A 40 26.37 17.53 -9.06
CA GLY A 40 27.00 18.24 -7.94
C GLY A 40 26.07 18.59 -6.77
N ALA A 41 24.76 18.33 -6.89
CA ALA A 41 23.79 18.57 -5.83
C ALA A 41 23.39 17.27 -5.15
N ALA A 42 23.21 17.31 -3.82
CA ALA A 42 22.68 16.19 -3.06
C ALA A 42 21.17 16.07 -3.32
N ARG A 43 20.70 14.88 -3.65
CA ARG A 43 19.29 14.59 -3.88
C ARG A 43 18.86 13.32 -3.14
N LEU A 44 17.60 13.31 -2.69
CA LEU A 44 16.98 12.15 -2.06
C LEU A 44 16.30 11.30 -3.13
N ARG A 45 16.61 10.01 -3.16
CA ARG A 45 15.94 9.05 -4.06
C ARG A 45 15.60 7.79 -3.31
N LYS A 46 14.75 6.93 -3.91
CA LYS A 46 14.48 5.60 -3.36
C LYS A 46 15.73 4.73 -3.45
N GLY A 47 16.01 4.00 -2.38
CA GLY A 47 17.12 3.04 -2.36
C GLY A 47 16.84 1.82 -3.23
N ASP A 48 17.89 1.04 -3.49
CA ASP A 48 17.82 -0.12 -4.38
C ASP A 48 16.82 -1.17 -3.92
N LYS A 49 16.75 -1.42 -2.61
CA LYS A 49 15.81 -2.38 -2.02
C LYS A 49 14.34 -1.95 -2.26
N ALA A 50 14.05 -0.67 -2.10
CA ALA A 50 12.72 -0.13 -2.34
C ALA A 50 12.35 -0.21 -3.83
N LEU A 51 13.29 0.14 -4.71
CA LEU A 51 13.07 0.06 -6.17
C LEU A 51 12.84 -1.37 -6.62
N ALA A 52 13.60 -2.33 -6.08
CA ALA A 52 13.43 -3.75 -6.39
C ALA A 52 12.06 -4.24 -5.94
N PHE A 53 11.63 -3.85 -4.75
CA PHE A 53 10.30 -4.21 -4.26
C PHE A 53 9.18 -3.60 -5.11
N GLU A 54 9.32 -2.33 -5.50
CA GLU A 54 8.34 -1.68 -6.37
C GLU A 54 8.19 -2.38 -7.71
N ALA A 55 9.31 -2.76 -8.33
CA ALA A 55 9.29 -3.49 -9.59
C ALA A 55 8.59 -4.84 -9.44
N LEU A 56 8.89 -5.54 -8.36
CA LEU A 56 8.28 -6.84 -8.07
C LEU A 56 6.79 -6.70 -7.78
N ALA A 57 6.40 -5.72 -6.96
CA ALA A 57 5.01 -5.42 -6.64
C ALA A 57 4.22 -5.11 -7.91
N GLY A 58 4.80 -4.33 -8.82
CA GLY A 58 4.19 -3.98 -10.09
C GLY A 58 3.84 -5.18 -10.97
N GLN A 59 4.55 -6.29 -10.81
CA GLN A 59 4.27 -7.54 -11.54
C GLN A 59 3.11 -8.33 -10.94
N HIS A 60 2.81 -8.13 -9.65
CA HIS A 60 1.85 -8.95 -8.90
C HIS A 60 0.57 -8.21 -8.52
N VAL A 61 0.61 -6.88 -8.46
CA VAL A 61 -0.58 -6.08 -8.18
C VAL A 61 -1.62 -6.28 -9.28
N THR A 62 -2.85 -6.55 -8.89
CA THR A 62 -3.97 -6.62 -9.82
C THR A 62 -4.19 -5.25 -10.46
N LYS A 63 -4.26 -5.21 -11.78
CA LYS A 63 -4.46 -4.00 -12.56
C LYS A 63 -5.85 -3.98 -13.16
N ARG A 64 -6.42 -2.79 -13.29
CA ARG A 64 -7.70 -2.56 -13.95
C ARG A 64 -7.49 -1.53 -15.04
N ALA A 65 -8.10 -1.75 -16.21
CA ALA A 65 -8.08 -0.76 -17.29
C ALA A 65 -8.68 0.57 -16.82
N GLU A 66 -9.73 0.48 -16.01
CA GLU A 66 -10.33 1.62 -15.32
C GLU A 66 -10.13 1.43 -13.82
N PRO A 67 -9.17 2.15 -13.20
CA PRO A 67 -8.95 2.04 -11.76
C PRO A 67 -10.21 2.35 -10.96
N TYR A 68 -10.40 1.62 -9.87
CA TYR A 68 -11.52 1.88 -8.96
C TYR A 68 -11.32 3.24 -8.29
N GLU A 69 -12.33 4.08 -8.25
CA GLU A 69 -12.24 5.45 -7.75
C GLU A 69 -12.94 5.68 -6.40
N GLY A 70 -13.63 4.69 -5.88
CA GLY A 70 -14.28 4.76 -4.58
C GLY A 70 -13.33 4.51 -3.41
N ASP A 71 -13.84 4.65 -2.20
CA ASP A 71 -13.10 4.34 -0.99
C ASP A 71 -12.81 2.84 -0.89
N VAL A 72 -11.63 2.50 -0.37
CA VAL A 72 -11.19 1.10 -0.20
C VAL A 72 -10.65 0.85 1.19
N ALA A 73 -10.78 -0.41 1.60
CA ALA A 73 -10.15 -0.99 2.78
C ALA A 73 -9.06 -1.95 2.31
N VAL A 74 -7.84 -1.80 2.84
CA VAL A 74 -6.70 -2.63 2.46
C VAL A 74 -6.23 -3.43 3.65
N TYR A 75 -6.15 -4.74 3.48
CA TYR A 75 -5.66 -5.69 4.47
C TYR A 75 -4.32 -6.22 3.98
N VAL A 76 -3.28 -5.97 4.76
CA VAL A 76 -1.90 -6.34 4.40
C VAL A 76 -1.33 -7.24 5.48
N ARG A 77 -0.82 -8.39 5.06
CA ARG A 77 -0.09 -9.31 5.94
C ARG A 77 1.32 -9.44 5.40
N VAL A 78 2.30 -8.95 6.18
CA VAL A 78 3.71 -8.98 5.78
C VAL A 78 4.41 -10.10 6.53
N PHE A 79 5.02 -11.01 5.78
CA PHE A 79 5.80 -12.13 6.32
C PHE A 79 7.27 -11.81 6.10
N TYR A 80 7.94 -11.45 7.18
CA TYR A 80 9.38 -11.13 7.18
C TYR A 80 10.21 -12.39 7.42
N ALA A 81 11.44 -12.41 6.93
CA ALA A 81 12.37 -13.51 7.17
C ALA A 81 12.86 -13.56 8.62
N SER A 82 12.75 -12.44 9.35
CA SER A 82 13.18 -12.34 10.76
C SER A 82 12.32 -11.31 11.49
N ARG A 83 12.53 -11.19 12.80
CA ARG A 83 11.85 -10.20 13.63
C ARG A 83 12.49 -8.79 13.59
N ARG A 84 13.59 -8.63 12.87
CA ARG A 84 14.33 -7.36 12.86
C ARG A 84 13.58 -6.19 12.24
N PRO A 85 12.90 -6.35 11.07
CA PRO A 85 12.22 -5.21 10.48
C PRO A 85 10.99 -4.81 11.29
N ASP A 86 10.76 -3.50 11.39
CA ASP A 86 9.50 -2.98 11.85
C ASP A 86 8.43 -3.17 10.76
N LEU A 87 7.20 -3.38 11.18
CA LEU A 87 6.08 -3.51 10.25
C LEU A 87 5.87 -2.19 9.50
N ASP A 88 6.07 -2.23 8.20
CA ASP A 88 5.90 -1.07 7.33
C ASP A 88 5.39 -1.50 5.96
N ALA A 89 4.14 -1.19 5.67
CA ALA A 89 3.48 -1.54 4.42
C ALA A 89 3.35 -0.36 3.46
N SER A 90 4.04 0.75 3.69
CA SER A 90 3.87 1.97 2.90
C SER A 90 4.13 1.78 1.41
N LEU A 91 5.12 0.96 1.03
CA LEU A 91 5.40 0.67 -0.38
C LEU A 91 4.29 -0.14 -1.06
N VAL A 92 3.52 -0.90 -0.28
CA VAL A 92 2.38 -1.65 -0.81
C VAL A 92 1.29 -0.68 -1.28
N TYR A 93 0.97 0.32 -0.49
CA TYR A 93 -0.05 1.31 -0.88
C TYR A 93 0.37 2.11 -2.09
N ASP A 94 1.64 2.47 -2.18
CA ASP A 94 2.19 3.13 -3.36
C ASP A 94 2.03 2.27 -4.62
N ALA A 95 2.17 0.96 -4.48
CA ALA A 95 2.05 0.03 -5.60
C ALA A 95 0.62 -0.15 -6.10
N LEU A 96 -0.39 0.12 -5.28
CA LEU A 96 -1.80 -0.05 -5.65
C LEU A 96 -2.31 1.04 -6.58
N GLN A 97 -1.71 2.22 -6.52
CA GLN A 97 -2.22 3.39 -7.26
C GLN A 97 -1.65 3.50 -8.66
N THR A 98 -2.41 4.13 -9.53
CA THR A 98 -2.00 4.45 -10.90
C THR A 98 -0.64 5.15 -10.89
N ARG A 99 0.26 4.69 -11.75
CA ARG A 99 1.61 5.24 -11.88
C ARG A 99 1.70 6.21 -13.03
N ARG A 100 2.52 7.24 -12.80
CA ARG A 100 2.96 8.15 -13.82
C ARG A 100 4.31 7.65 -14.34
N VAL A 101 4.36 7.28 -15.61
CA VAL A 101 5.57 6.71 -16.24
C VAL A 101 6.10 7.68 -17.26
N LYS A 102 7.38 8.01 -17.17
CA LYS A 102 8.04 8.90 -18.12
C LYS A 102 8.29 8.16 -19.42
N VAL A 103 7.85 8.76 -20.54
CA VAL A 103 8.08 8.24 -21.89
C VAL A 103 8.57 9.40 -22.74
N GLY A 104 9.85 9.36 -23.14
CA GLY A 104 10.47 10.47 -23.88
C GLY A 104 10.44 11.76 -23.06
N SER A 105 9.90 12.83 -23.61
CA SER A 105 9.74 14.13 -22.92
C SER A 105 8.42 14.27 -22.20
N GLY A 106 7.54 13.28 -22.31
CA GLY A 106 6.20 13.31 -21.71
C GLY A 106 6.00 12.20 -20.68
N PHE A 107 4.74 12.03 -20.29
CA PHE A 107 4.34 10.99 -19.35
C PHE A 107 3.13 10.26 -19.88
N ILE A 108 3.01 8.97 -19.50
CA ILE A 108 1.78 8.20 -19.61
C ILE A 108 1.31 7.79 -18.23
N LEU A 109 0.03 7.53 -18.11
CA LEU A 109 -0.53 6.94 -16.90
C LEU A 109 -0.62 5.43 -17.07
N GLU A 110 0.01 4.68 -16.17
CA GLU A 110 -0.13 3.23 -16.09
C GLU A 110 -1.23 2.91 -15.08
N PRO A 111 -2.41 2.47 -15.53
CA PRO A 111 -3.50 2.19 -14.60
C PRO A 111 -3.14 1.02 -13.69
N ARG A 112 -3.55 1.14 -12.44
CA ARG A 112 -3.41 0.12 -11.43
C ARG A 112 -4.80 -0.21 -10.85
N LEU A 113 -4.84 -0.76 -9.65
CA LEU A 113 -6.09 -1.15 -9.01
C LEU A 113 -6.95 0.05 -8.62
N ILE A 114 -6.31 1.08 -8.06
CA ILE A 114 -6.96 2.34 -7.64
C ILE A 114 -6.29 3.52 -8.31
N ALA A 115 -7.00 4.64 -8.38
CA ALA A 115 -6.47 5.85 -8.98
C ALA A 115 -5.45 6.55 -8.09
N ASN A 116 -5.70 6.59 -6.78
CA ASN A 116 -4.88 7.34 -5.83
C ASN A 116 -4.91 6.68 -4.43
N ASP A 117 -3.80 6.71 -3.73
CA ASP A 117 -3.70 6.10 -2.40
C ASP A 117 -4.55 6.80 -1.33
N ARG A 118 -5.03 8.02 -1.58
CA ARG A 118 -5.98 8.70 -0.70
C ARG A 118 -7.33 8.00 -0.59
N GLN A 119 -7.64 7.10 -1.53
CA GLN A 119 -8.84 6.26 -1.47
C GLN A 119 -8.77 5.21 -0.36
N VAL A 120 -7.57 4.92 0.16
CA VAL A 120 -7.38 3.94 1.23
C VAL A 120 -7.80 4.58 2.55
N ARG A 121 -8.98 4.19 3.02
CA ARG A 121 -9.59 4.77 4.23
C ARG A 121 -9.49 3.88 5.46
N LEU A 122 -9.29 2.58 5.26
CA LEU A 122 -9.07 1.62 6.33
C LEU A 122 -7.86 0.78 5.97
N LYS A 123 -6.89 0.72 6.87
CA LYS A 123 -5.68 -0.07 6.74
C LYS A 123 -5.59 -1.04 7.90
N ILE A 124 -5.57 -2.33 7.60
CA ILE A 124 -5.32 -3.38 8.59
C ILE A 124 -4.00 -4.03 8.22
N GLU A 125 -3.00 -3.91 9.08
CA GLU A 125 -1.64 -4.38 8.82
C GLU A 125 -1.23 -5.35 9.91
N GLU A 126 -0.67 -6.48 9.50
CA GLU A 126 -0.14 -7.50 10.41
C GLU A 126 1.25 -7.92 9.95
N GLY A 127 2.16 -8.09 10.90
CA GLY A 127 3.52 -8.56 10.63
C GLY A 127 3.73 -9.95 11.21
N PHE A 128 4.33 -10.83 10.42
CA PHE A 128 4.63 -12.20 10.79
C PHE A 128 6.08 -12.53 10.44
N VAL A 129 6.57 -13.65 10.93
CA VAL A 129 7.87 -14.20 10.55
C VAL A 129 7.65 -15.49 9.78
N ASP A 130 8.20 -15.55 8.57
CA ASP A 130 8.27 -16.77 7.77
C ASP A 130 9.62 -16.78 7.06
N LYS A 131 10.59 -17.44 7.68
CA LYS A 131 11.97 -17.46 7.22
C LYS A 131 12.11 -18.06 5.82
N ASP A 132 11.30 -19.06 5.50
CA ASP A 132 11.43 -19.81 4.26
C ASP A 132 10.74 -19.12 3.07
N ARG A 133 9.71 -18.36 3.35
CA ARG A 133 8.94 -17.71 2.29
C ARG A 133 8.46 -16.30 2.70
N PRO A 134 9.37 -15.33 2.78
CA PRO A 134 8.98 -13.93 3.00
C PRO A 134 8.07 -13.47 1.87
N ARG A 135 6.99 -12.76 2.21
CA ARG A 135 6.00 -12.31 1.23
C ARG A 135 5.07 -11.27 1.82
N VAL A 136 4.32 -10.63 0.96
CA VAL A 136 3.22 -9.73 1.35
C VAL A 136 1.93 -10.27 0.74
N GLU A 137 0.95 -10.54 1.59
CA GLU A 137 -0.40 -10.91 1.15
C GLU A 137 -1.31 -9.69 1.26
N VAL A 138 -2.01 -9.37 0.18
CA VAL A 138 -2.84 -8.16 0.10
C VAL A 138 -4.24 -8.53 -0.32
N ALA A 139 -5.23 -7.97 0.38
CA ALA A 139 -6.64 -8.02 -0.02
C ALA A 139 -7.21 -6.61 0.01
N VAL A 140 -7.86 -6.21 -1.06
CA VAL A 140 -8.45 -4.89 -1.20
C VAL A 140 -9.95 -5.03 -1.39
N TYR A 141 -10.71 -4.33 -0.56
CA TYR A 141 -12.17 -4.35 -0.56
C TYR A 141 -12.70 -2.94 -0.82
N LYS A 142 -13.88 -2.85 -1.38
CA LYS A 142 -14.67 -1.61 -1.34
C LYS A 142 -14.94 -1.26 0.11
N ALA A 143 -14.96 0.02 0.44
CA ALA A 143 -15.22 0.48 1.79
C ALA A 143 -16.35 1.49 1.81
N THR A 144 -17.19 1.39 2.84
CA THR A 144 -18.26 2.37 3.09
C THR A 144 -18.17 2.87 4.52
N GLN A 145 -18.48 4.13 4.70
CA GLN A 145 -18.57 4.73 6.01
C GLN A 145 -19.96 4.48 6.59
N LYS A 146 -20.02 4.07 7.84
CA LYS A 146 -21.27 3.74 8.52
C LYS A 146 -21.26 4.33 9.92
N LEU A 147 -22.40 4.77 10.38
CA LEU A 147 -22.56 5.18 11.78
C LEU A 147 -22.95 3.96 12.62
N VAL A 148 -22.26 3.77 13.74
CA VAL A 148 -22.53 2.72 14.72
C VAL A 148 -22.72 3.34 16.08
N GLY A 149 -23.61 2.72 16.88
CA GLY A 149 -23.97 3.25 18.18
C GLY A 149 -25.00 4.38 18.07
N GLY A 150 -25.15 5.11 19.16
CA GLY A 150 -26.17 6.13 19.29
C GLY A 150 -27.18 5.74 20.34
N PRO A 151 -28.20 6.60 20.56
CA PRO A 151 -29.23 6.28 21.54
C PRO A 151 -30.01 5.04 21.13
N ALA A 152 -30.28 4.21 22.10
CA ALA A 152 -31.10 3.00 21.93
C ALA A 152 -32.58 3.36 21.63
#